data_d422b1c5547a10ed69f9d069e309801a
#
_entry.id   d422b1c5547a10ed69f9d069e309801a
#
_cell.length_a   1.000
_cell.length_b   1.000
_cell.length_c   1.000
_cell.angle_alpha   90.00
_cell.angle_beta   90.00
_cell.angle_gamma   90.00
#
_symmetry.space_group_name_H-M   'P 1'
#
loop_
_entity.id
_entity.type
_entity.pdbx_description
1 polymer ?
#
loop_
_entity_poly.entity_id
_entity_poly.type
_entity_poly.pdbx_seq_one_letter_code
_entity_poly.pdbx_strand_id
1 'polypeptide(L)'
;FNLDNNSKPLRDYLNQIMEHMEDYPISDMIRTHWVTVEGDWNWKCVQDNFNESYHTPYVHPGLKYVAEEKYQACQFDMYESMHSRLLMPGFMPSVSVYEEEDKVLELIGPHIEYWDMKPDDYKGRLLDIRGDLQKQKRKLDKEKGYDFSKFKDTQLTDHYHYTIFPNMSFSVKPDGMQWLRGSPHPTDPTKCIFDYWYLT
;
A
#
# COMPACT_ATOMS: atom_id res chain seq x y z
N PHE A 1 19.97 -11.98 -9.94
CA PHE A 1 20.93 -13.09 -9.81
C PHE A 1 21.77 -12.88 -8.55
N ASN A 2 22.38 -13.94 -8.03
CA ASN A 2 23.29 -13.89 -6.90
C ASN A 2 24.66 -14.46 -7.31
N LEU A 3 25.74 -13.86 -6.84
CA LEU A 3 27.10 -14.29 -7.11
C LEU A 3 27.59 -15.41 -6.17
N ASP A 4 26.86 -15.63 -5.07
CA ASP A 4 27.13 -16.72 -4.14
C ASP A 4 26.44 -18.02 -4.61
N ASN A 5 27.24 -19.03 -4.97
CA ASN A 5 26.74 -20.32 -5.42
C ASN A 5 26.00 -21.11 -4.32
N ASN A 6 26.15 -20.72 -3.05
CA ASN A 6 25.47 -21.33 -1.90
C ASN A 6 24.27 -20.51 -1.43
N SER A 7 23.88 -19.47 -2.16
CA SER A 7 22.73 -18.65 -1.79
C SER A 7 21.43 -19.46 -1.81
N LYS A 8 20.50 -19.11 -0.90
CA LYS A 8 19.15 -19.66 -0.94
C LYS A 8 18.47 -19.34 -2.28
N PRO A 9 17.64 -20.22 -2.83
CA PRO A 9 16.76 -19.90 -3.93
C PRO A 9 15.92 -18.64 -3.63
N LEU A 10 15.61 -17.83 -4.66
CA LEU A 10 14.86 -16.59 -4.47
C LEU A 10 13.51 -16.81 -3.77
N ARG A 11 12.83 -17.93 -4.08
CA ARG A 11 11.55 -18.27 -3.43
C ARG A 11 11.72 -18.46 -1.92
N ASP A 12 12.78 -19.15 -1.50
CA ASP A 12 13.06 -19.41 -0.08
C ASP A 12 13.52 -18.13 0.63
N TYR A 13 14.19 -17.22 -0.09
CA TYR A 13 14.57 -15.92 0.43
C TYR A 13 13.35 -15.01 0.67
N LEU A 14 12.40 -14.99 -0.27
CA LEU A 14 11.18 -14.20 -0.17
C LEU A 14 10.14 -14.82 0.77
N ASN A 15 10.21 -16.16 0.97
CA ASN A 15 9.41 -16.89 1.95
C ASN A 15 7.91 -16.51 1.91
N GLN A 16 7.32 -16.11 3.06
CA GLN A 16 5.90 -15.74 3.18
C GLN A 16 5.44 -14.66 2.20
N ILE A 17 6.33 -13.79 1.73
CA ILE A 17 5.96 -12.77 0.76
C ILE A 17 5.49 -13.41 -0.55
N MET A 18 6.10 -14.51 -0.99
CA MET A 18 5.67 -15.24 -2.17
C MET A 18 4.24 -15.78 -2.03
N GLU A 19 3.92 -16.34 -0.86
CA GLU A 19 2.57 -16.85 -0.57
C GLU A 19 1.53 -15.70 -0.57
N HIS A 20 1.90 -14.55 0.00
CA HIS A 20 1.01 -13.39 0.02
C HIS A 20 0.75 -12.81 -1.38
N MET A 21 1.64 -13.04 -2.32
CA MET A 21 1.53 -12.51 -3.69
C MET A 21 0.81 -13.46 -4.66
N GLU A 22 0.53 -14.69 -4.29
CA GLU A 22 -0.02 -15.72 -5.19
C GLU A 22 -1.39 -15.32 -5.80
N ASP A 23 -2.20 -14.55 -5.09
CA ASP A 23 -3.51 -14.13 -5.57
C ASP A 23 -3.46 -12.90 -6.50
N TYR A 24 -2.36 -12.16 -6.49
CA TYR A 24 -2.22 -10.94 -7.29
C TYR A 24 -1.72 -11.26 -8.71
N PRO A 25 -2.34 -10.69 -9.76
CA PRO A 25 -1.97 -10.95 -11.15
C PRO A 25 -0.72 -10.17 -11.58
N ILE A 26 0.36 -10.21 -10.77
CA ILE A 26 1.57 -9.38 -10.98
C ILE A 26 2.22 -9.66 -12.34
N SER A 27 2.18 -10.91 -12.82
CA SER A 27 2.73 -11.28 -14.13
C SER A 27 2.00 -10.64 -15.31
N ASP A 28 0.76 -10.25 -15.10
CA ASP A 28 -0.09 -9.67 -16.15
C ASP A 28 -0.07 -8.13 -16.12
N MET A 29 0.45 -7.56 -15.02
CA MET A 29 0.58 -6.11 -14.88
C MET A 29 1.63 -5.55 -15.81
N ILE A 30 1.34 -4.40 -16.41
CA ILE A 30 2.28 -3.62 -17.21
C ILE A 30 2.76 -2.40 -16.44
N ARG A 31 4.01 -2.02 -16.67
CA ARG A 31 4.55 -0.80 -16.07
C ARG A 31 4.04 0.42 -16.82
N THR A 32 3.12 1.16 -16.19
CA THR A 32 2.50 2.37 -16.77
C THR A 32 3.23 3.65 -16.39
N HIS A 33 4.00 3.62 -15.32
CA HIS A 33 4.76 4.78 -14.86
C HIS A 33 6.13 4.38 -14.32
N TRP A 34 7.14 5.21 -14.61
CA TRP A 34 8.50 5.05 -14.08
C TRP A 34 9.18 6.40 -13.94
N VAL A 35 9.72 6.66 -12.75
CA VAL A 35 10.54 7.82 -12.43
C VAL A 35 11.79 7.36 -11.70
N THR A 36 12.93 7.93 -12.07
CA THR A 36 14.20 7.81 -11.33
C THR A 36 14.66 9.21 -10.97
N VAL A 37 14.95 9.43 -9.70
CA VAL A 37 15.44 10.71 -9.19
C VAL A 37 16.66 10.52 -8.28
N GLU A 38 17.53 11.51 -8.24
CA GLU A 38 18.55 11.63 -7.21
C GLU A 38 17.95 12.37 -6.02
N GLY A 39 18.01 11.76 -4.84
CA GLY A 39 17.47 12.31 -3.60
C GLY A 39 18.57 12.73 -2.62
N ASP A 40 18.37 13.86 -1.94
CA ASP A 40 19.28 14.37 -0.90
C ASP A 40 19.04 13.71 0.46
N TRP A 41 18.95 12.37 0.45
CA TRP A 41 18.82 11.52 1.66
C TRP A 41 19.49 10.18 1.45
N ASN A 42 19.85 9.51 2.54
CA ASN A 42 20.41 8.16 2.48
C ASN A 42 19.32 7.16 1.98
N TRP A 43 19.70 6.20 1.15
CA TRP A 43 18.79 5.20 0.57
C TRP A 43 17.99 4.39 1.61
N LYS A 44 18.56 4.19 2.82
CA LYS A 44 17.89 3.47 3.92
C LYS A 44 16.65 4.20 4.42
N CYS A 45 16.63 5.54 4.33
CA CYS A 45 15.48 6.35 4.73
C CYS A 45 14.21 5.97 3.96
N VAL A 46 14.34 5.47 2.72
CA VAL A 46 13.19 4.96 1.96
C VAL A 46 12.55 3.78 2.68
N GLN A 47 13.36 2.84 3.14
CA GLN A 47 12.85 1.66 3.85
C GLN A 47 12.26 2.02 5.21
N ASP A 48 12.95 2.88 5.96
CA ASP A 48 12.50 3.31 7.29
C ASP A 48 11.15 4.01 7.21
N ASN A 49 10.96 4.92 6.23
CA ASN A 49 9.73 5.67 6.03
C ASN A 49 8.51 4.77 5.71
N PHE A 50 8.70 3.65 5.04
CA PHE A 50 7.60 2.77 4.66
C PHE A 50 7.36 1.61 5.64
N ASN A 51 8.15 1.49 6.70
CA ASN A 51 7.99 0.47 7.73
C ASN A 51 7.23 0.94 8.96
N GLU A 52 6.67 2.15 8.93
CA GLU A 52 5.94 2.72 10.06
C GLU A 52 4.81 3.65 9.56
N SER A 53 3.92 4.05 10.46
CA SER A 53 2.80 4.96 10.14
C SER A 53 2.82 6.27 10.94
N TYR A 54 3.74 6.44 11.89
CA TYR A 54 3.75 7.58 12.80
C TYR A 54 4.09 8.92 12.13
N HIS A 55 4.76 8.93 10.97
CA HIS A 55 5.00 10.17 10.21
C HIS A 55 3.74 10.66 9.48
N THR A 56 2.79 9.75 9.21
CA THR A 56 1.61 10.02 8.36
C THR A 56 0.84 11.29 8.76
N PRO A 57 0.45 11.51 10.02
CA PRO A 57 -0.33 12.69 10.39
C PRO A 57 0.40 14.01 10.20
N TYR A 58 1.72 13.99 10.13
CA TYR A 58 2.56 15.18 10.01
C TYR A 58 3.01 15.45 8.57
N VAL A 59 3.42 14.41 7.85
CA VAL A 59 3.97 14.51 6.49
C VAL A 59 2.88 14.37 5.44
N HIS A 60 1.86 13.55 5.73
CA HIS A 60 0.72 13.27 4.83
C HIS A 60 -0.61 13.63 5.49
N PRO A 61 -0.87 14.90 5.85
CA PRO A 61 -2.04 15.27 6.64
C PRO A 61 -3.39 14.94 5.97
N GLY A 62 -3.40 14.77 4.64
CA GLY A 62 -4.57 14.32 3.90
C GLY A 62 -4.88 12.83 4.07
N LEU A 63 -3.89 12.00 4.40
CA LEU A 63 -4.09 10.56 4.46
C LEU A 63 -4.99 10.14 5.63
N LYS A 64 -4.98 10.88 6.74
CA LYS A 64 -5.84 10.63 7.91
C LYS A 64 -7.36 10.68 7.61
N TYR A 65 -7.76 11.32 6.51
CA TYR A 65 -9.17 11.34 6.08
C TYR A 65 -9.61 10.07 5.35
N VAL A 66 -8.66 9.29 4.83
CA VAL A 66 -8.94 8.11 4.01
C VAL A 66 -8.41 6.81 4.61
N ALA A 67 -7.53 6.89 5.62
CA ALA A 67 -6.94 5.72 6.27
C ALA A 67 -6.67 5.99 7.75
N GLU A 68 -6.83 4.96 8.60
CA GLU A 68 -6.47 5.05 10.01
C GLU A 68 -4.97 4.80 10.17
N GLU A 69 -4.24 5.82 10.59
CA GLU A 69 -2.78 5.81 10.73
C GLU A 69 -2.28 5.38 12.12
N LYS A 70 -3.19 5.30 13.11
CA LYS A 70 -2.77 4.97 14.48
C LYS A 70 -2.26 3.55 14.58
N TYR A 71 -1.17 3.37 15.32
CA TYR A 71 -0.51 2.08 15.46
C TYR A 71 -1.43 0.97 16.02
N GLN A 72 -2.45 1.32 16.79
CA GLN A 72 -3.42 0.36 17.31
C GLN A 72 -4.28 -0.28 16.21
N ALA A 73 -4.48 0.43 15.10
CA ALA A 73 -5.24 -0.06 13.95
C ALA A 73 -4.33 -0.67 12.87
N CYS A 74 -3.04 -0.30 12.86
CA CYS A 74 -2.06 -0.83 11.93
C CYS A 74 -1.47 -2.16 12.44
N GLN A 75 -1.18 -3.06 11.51
CA GLN A 75 -0.47 -4.30 11.79
C GLN A 75 0.93 -4.25 11.18
N PHE A 76 1.93 -4.64 11.99
CA PHE A 76 3.33 -4.70 11.57
C PHE A 76 3.82 -6.13 11.73
N ASP A 77 4.22 -6.75 10.63
CA ASP A 77 4.76 -8.10 10.62
C ASP A 77 6.23 -8.08 10.22
N MET A 78 7.03 -8.83 10.94
CA MET A 78 8.44 -9.07 10.63
C MET A 78 8.61 -10.51 10.17
N TYR A 79 9.25 -10.70 9.04
CA TYR A 79 9.50 -12.01 8.45
C TYR A 79 10.98 -12.38 8.51
N GLU A 80 11.29 -13.63 8.22
CA GLU A 80 12.67 -14.05 7.99
C GLU A 80 13.33 -13.21 6.90
N SER A 81 14.66 -13.22 6.87
CA SER A 81 15.47 -12.46 5.91
C SER A 81 15.26 -10.94 5.98
N MET A 82 14.81 -10.42 7.14
CA MET A 82 14.58 -8.99 7.39
C MET A 82 13.55 -8.34 6.47
N HIS A 83 12.60 -9.12 5.96
CA HIS A 83 11.43 -8.60 5.28
C HIS A 83 10.37 -8.16 6.28
N SER A 84 9.49 -7.25 5.86
CA SER A 84 8.39 -6.80 6.71
C SER A 84 7.14 -6.49 5.91
N ARG A 85 6.02 -6.35 6.64
CA ARG A 85 4.75 -5.88 6.09
C ARG A 85 4.10 -4.90 7.05
N LEU A 86 3.64 -3.78 6.50
CA LEU A 86 2.72 -2.86 7.15
C LEU A 86 1.34 -3.03 6.52
N LEU A 87 0.32 -3.25 7.35
CA LEU A 87 -1.09 -3.18 6.98
C LEU A 87 -1.70 -1.95 7.63
N MET A 88 -2.29 -1.08 6.83
CA MET A 88 -2.99 0.11 7.31
C MET A 88 -4.41 0.10 6.76
N PRO A 89 -5.45 0.16 7.63
CA PRO A 89 -6.84 0.16 7.19
C PRO A 89 -7.15 1.36 6.30
N GLY A 90 -7.56 1.10 5.06
CA GLY A 90 -8.02 2.12 4.13
C GLY A 90 -9.53 2.27 4.15
N PHE A 91 -10.04 3.41 3.67
CA PHE A 91 -11.45 3.80 3.76
C PHE A 91 -12.01 3.76 5.19
N MET A 92 -11.13 3.94 6.13
CA MET A 92 -11.40 4.06 7.55
C MET A 92 -10.71 5.34 8.03
N PRO A 93 -11.39 6.47 8.05
CA PRO A 93 -10.79 7.73 8.46
C PRO A 93 -10.29 7.65 9.91
N SER A 94 -9.22 8.36 10.23
CA SER A 94 -8.71 8.44 11.58
C SER A 94 -9.74 9.01 12.53
N VAL A 95 -9.80 8.48 13.73
CA VAL A 95 -10.66 9.03 14.80
C VAL A 95 -10.37 10.51 15.10
N SER A 96 -9.20 11.00 14.72
CA SER A 96 -8.80 12.41 14.90
C SER A 96 -9.55 13.39 14.00
N VAL A 97 -10.24 12.92 12.96
CA VAL A 97 -10.94 13.74 11.96
C VAL A 97 -12.44 13.47 11.87
N TYR A 98 -13.02 12.71 12.79
CA TYR A 98 -14.46 12.41 12.74
C TYR A 98 -15.35 13.64 12.80
N GLU A 99 -14.91 14.72 13.46
CA GLU A 99 -15.63 15.99 13.48
C GLU A 99 -15.54 16.76 12.15
N GLU A 100 -14.62 16.37 11.26
CA GLU A 100 -14.44 16.94 9.92
C GLU A 100 -15.14 16.09 8.85
N GLU A 101 -16.34 15.59 9.13
CA GLU A 101 -17.08 14.63 8.30
C GLU A 101 -17.23 15.05 6.83
N ASP A 102 -17.58 16.30 6.58
CA ASP A 102 -17.74 16.82 5.21
C ASP A 102 -16.45 16.68 4.41
N LYS A 103 -15.30 16.92 5.04
CA LYS A 103 -14.00 16.78 4.39
C LYS A 103 -13.60 15.32 4.18
N VAL A 104 -13.95 14.44 5.11
CA VAL A 104 -13.79 13.00 4.92
C VAL A 104 -14.58 12.55 3.69
N LEU A 105 -15.85 12.94 3.59
CA LEU A 105 -16.72 12.56 2.47
C LEU A 105 -16.27 13.20 1.15
N GLU A 106 -15.75 14.42 1.16
CA GLU A 106 -15.15 15.08 -0.01
C GLU A 106 -13.97 14.25 -0.56
N LEU A 107 -13.07 13.79 0.31
CA LEU A 107 -11.85 13.08 -0.09
C LEU A 107 -12.10 11.63 -0.46
N ILE A 108 -12.99 10.95 0.24
CA ILE A 108 -13.35 9.55 -0.04
C ILE A 108 -14.37 9.45 -1.20
N GLY A 109 -15.19 10.48 -1.37
CA GLY A 109 -16.32 10.51 -2.30
C GLY A 109 -16.01 9.97 -3.70
N PRO A 110 -15.04 10.52 -4.44
CA PRO A 110 -14.72 10.06 -5.79
C PRO A 110 -14.37 8.57 -5.87
N HIS A 111 -13.79 8.00 -4.81
CA HIS A 111 -13.43 6.59 -4.77
C HIS A 111 -14.63 5.67 -4.57
N ILE A 112 -15.59 6.06 -3.72
CA ILE A 112 -16.77 5.24 -3.45
C ILE A 112 -17.83 5.41 -4.53
N GLU A 113 -17.94 6.60 -5.16
CA GLU A 113 -18.81 6.86 -6.30
C GLU A 113 -18.49 5.97 -7.50
N TYR A 114 -17.20 5.70 -7.74
CA TYR A 114 -16.79 4.73 -8.76
C TYR A 114 -17.45 3.35 -8.57
N TRP A 115 -17.79 2.99 -7.33
CA TRP A 115 -18.46 1.75 -6.95
C TRP A 115 -19.95 1.94 -6.71
N ASP A 116 -20.56 2.97 -7.31
CA ASP A 116 -21.99 3.29 -7.25
C ASP A 116 -22.51 3.52 -5.82
N MET A 117 -21.64 4.04 -4.93
CA MET A 117 -22.01 4.45 -3.57
C MET A 117 -22.11 5.97 -3.52
N LYS A 118 -23.02 6.49 -2.70
CA LYS A 118 -23.24 7.94 -2.56
C LYS A 118 -22.62 8.44 -1.26
N PRO A 119 -21.70 9.45 -1.30
CA PRO A 119 -21.10 10.00 -0.09
C PRO A 119 -22.12 10.49 0.94
N ASP A 120 -23.21 11.12 0.49
CA ASP A 120 -24.25 11.65 1.37
C ASP A 120 -24.96 10.58 2.23
N ASP A 121 -24.98 9.32 1.77
CA ASP A 121 -25.57 8.21 2.52
C ASP A 121 -24.75 7.84 3.78
N TYR A 122 -23.53 8.38 3.91
CA TYR A 122 -22.61 8.07 4.99
C TYR A 122 -22.44 9.19 6.02
N LYS A 123 -23.21 10.25 5.92
CA LYS A 123 -23.28 11.27 6.98
C LYS A 123 -23.76 10.65 8.28
N GLY A 124 -22.98 10.88 9.36
CA GLY A 124 -23.18 10.28 10.67
C GLY A 124 -22.79 8.80 10.80
N ARG A 125 -22.21 8.20 9.76
CA ARG A 125 -21.84 6.78 9.76
C ARG A 125 -20.58 6.46 8.96
N LEU A 126 -19.58 7.29 9.09
CA LEU A 126 -18.30 7.18 8.34
C LEU A 126 -17.63 5.81 8.45
N LEU A 127 -17.77 5.15 9.61
CA LEU A 127 -17.15 3.83 9.85
C LEU A 127 -17.77 2.69 9.04
N ASP A 128 -18.98 2.88 8.50
CA ASP A 128 -19.62 1.88 7.66
C ASP A 128 -19.06 1.84 6.25
N ILE A 129 -18.44 2.95 5.80
CA ILE A 129 -17.93 3.12 4.42
C ILE A 129 -17.07 1.93 4.00
N ARG A 130 -16.07 1.56 4.82
CA ARG A 130 -15.12 0.50 4.48
C ARG A 130 -15.81 -0.84 4.23
N GLY A 131 -16.69 -1.26 5.14
CA GLY A 131 -17.40 -2.54 5.02
C GLY A 131 -18.39 -2.57 3.86
N ASP A 132 -19.08 -1.47 3.63
CA ASP A 132 -20.03 -1.37 2.52
C ASP A 132 -19.30 -1.28 1.18
N LEU A 133 -18.17 -0.60 1.10
CA LEU A 133 -17.32 -0.57 -0.09
C LEU A 133 -16.78 -1.98 -0.44
N GLN A 134 -16.38 -2.78 0.55
CA GLN A 134 -15.95 -4.16 0.33
C GLN A 134 -17.06 -5.00 -0.30
N LYS A 135 -18.29 -4.91 0.23
CA LYS A 135 -19.46 -5.59 -0.31
C LYS A 135 -19.79 -5.12 -1.73
N GLN A 136 -19.75 -3.81 -1.95
CA GLN A 136 -20.09 -3.22 -3.25
C GLN A 136 -19.04 -3.58 -4.32
N LYS A 137 -17.76 -3.58 -3.97
CA LYS A 137 -16.70 -4.05 -4.85
C LYS A 137 -16.92 -5.49 -5.29
N ARG A 138 -17.26 -6.40 -4.38
CA ARG A 138 -17.56 -7.79 -4.71
C ARG A 138 -18.82 -7.95 -5.57
N LYS A 139 -19.81 -7.08 -5.39
CA LYS A 139 -21.05 -7.11 -6.19
C LYS A 139 -20.81 -6.67 -7.63
N LEU A 140 -19.95 -5.68 -7.84
CA LEU A 140 -19.74 -5.02 -9.12
C LEU A 140 -18.43 -5.41 -9.81
N ASP A 141 -17.62 -6.29 -9.22
CA ASP A 141 -16.28 -6.62 -9.73
C ASP A 141 -16.31 -7.03 -11.20
N LYS A 142 -17.15 -8.00 -11.56
CA LYS A 142 -17.25 -8.49 -12.94
C LYS A 142 -17.79 -7.45 -13.92
N GLU A 143 -18.77 -6.66 -13.49
CA GLU A 143 -19.33 -5.59 -14.30
C GLU A 143 -18.29 -4.52 -14.61
N LYS A 144 -17.42 -4.21 -13.64
CA LYS A 144 -16.34 -3.23 -13.78
C LYS A 144 -15.03 -3.83 -14.33
N GLY A 145 -15.03 -5.11 -14.73
CA GLY A 145 -13.90 -5.76 -15.38
C GLY A 145 -12.86 -6.35 -14.43
N TYR A 146 -13.21 -6.52 -13.15
CA TYR A 146 -12.32 -7.12 -12.15
C TYR A 146 -12.70 -8.57 -11.81
N ASP A 147 -11.80 -9.26 -11.14
CA ASP A 147 -12.07 -10.53 -10.47
C ASP A 147 -11.51 -10.52 -9.05
N PHE A 148 -12.37 -10.25 -8.08
CA PHE A 148 -11.96 -10.20 -6.67
C PHE A 148 -12.21 -11.50 -5.91
N SER A 149 -12.58 -12.59 -6.60
CA SER A 149 -12.98 -13.86 -5.97
C SER A 149 -11.91 -14.46 -5.05
N LYS A 150 -10.63 -14.27 -5.35
CA LYS A 150 -9.50 -14.79 -4.57
C LYS A 150 -9.09 -13.90 -3.41
N PHE A 151 -9.43 -12.62 -3.43
CA PHE A 151 -8.98 -11.65 -2.45
C PHE A 151 -9.80 -11.68 -1.17
N LYS A 152 -9.17 -11.41 -0.03
CA LYS A 152 -9.85 -11.10 1.23
C LYS A 152 -10.47 -9.71 1.16
N ASP A 153 -11.50 -9.44 1.97
CA ASP A 153 -12.15 -8.13 2.00
C ASP A 153 -11.16 -6.99 2.32
N THR A 154 -10.24 -7.23 3.25
CA THR A 154 -9.19 -6.28 3.61
C THR A 154 -8.29 -5.93 2.43
N GLN A 155 -7.99 -6.86 1.53
CA GLN A 155 -7.19 -6.59 0.33
C GLN A 155 -7.89 -5.65 -0.67
N LEU A 156 -9.21 -5.49 -0.56
CA LEU A 156 -9.99 -4.60 -1.42
C LEU A 156 -9.94 -3.13 -0.96
N THR A 157 -9.56 -2.88 0.29
CA THR A 157 -9.62 -1.53 0.89
C THR A 157 -8.32 -1.09 1.54
N ASP A 158 -7.54 -1.99 2.12
CA ASP A 158 -6.41 -1.65 2.97
C ASP A 158 -5.11 -1.48 2.19
N HIS A 159 -4.18 -0.76 2.76
CA HIS A 159 -2.82 -0.67 2.26
C HIS A 159 -2.02 -1.87 2.74
N TYR A 160 -1.62 -2.70 1.80
CA TYR A 160 -0.70 -3.81 1.98
C TYR A 160 0.67 -3.36 1.49
N HIS A 161 1.51 -2.90 2.40
CA HIS A 161 2.85 -2.45 2.09
C HIS A 161 3.88 -3.47 2.56
N TYR A 162 4.78 -3.85 1.66
CA TYR A 162 5.84 -4.82 1.93
C TYR A 162 7.21 -4.17 1.76
N THR A 163 8.13 -4.54 2.64
CA THR A 163 9.54 -4.20 2.50
C THR A 163 10.34 -5.47 2.29
N ILE A 164 11.10 -5.50 1.20
CA ILE A 164 12.02 -6.58 0.87
C ILE A 164 13.44 -6.07 1.09
N PHE A 165 14.10 -6.65 2.11
CA PHE A 165 15.50 -6.32 2.35
C PHE A 165 16.34 -6.66 1.09
N PRO A 166 17.36 -5.85 0.69
CA PRO A 166 17.84 -4.70 1.47
C PRO A 166 17.18 -3.35 1.12
N ASN A 167 16.54 -3.19 -0.05
CA ASN A 167 16.28 -1.84 -0.57
C ASN A 167 15.05 -1.72 -1.47
N MET A 168 14.14 -2.69 -1.41
CA MET A 168 12.90 -2.66 -2.19
C MET A 168 11.69 -2.62 -1.29
N SER A 169 10.69 -1.85 -1.67
CA SER A 169 9.37 -1.90 -1.05
C SER A 169 8.26 -1.71 -2.09
N PHE A 170 7.07 -2.20 -1.76
CA PHE A 170 5.94 -2.08 -2.65
C PHE A 170 4.62 -2.07 -1.88
N SER A 171 3.66 -1.35 -2.42
CA SER A 171 2.26 -1.48 -2.03
C SER A 171 1.49 -2.18 -3.14
N VAL A 172 0.68 -3.16 -2.79
CA VAL A 172 -0.08 -3.95 -3.75
C VAL A 172 -1.57 -3.85 -3.48
N LYS A 173 -2.33 -3.77 -4.58
CA LYS A 173 -3.80 -3.83 -4.63
C LYS A 173 -4.21 -4.80 -5.72
N PRO A 174 -5.46 -5.27 -5.74
CA PRO A 174 -5.94 -6.18 -6.79
C PRO A 174 -5.78 -5.64 -8.21
N ASP A 175 -5.75 -4.33 -8.38
CA ASP A 175 -5.74 -3.60 -9.65
C ASP A 175 -4.44 -2.85 -9.94
N GLY A 176 -3.42 -3.02 -9.10
CA GLY A 176 -2.14 -2.35 -9.35
C GLY A 176 -1.13 -2.49 -8.23
N MET A 177 0.09 -2.08 -8.53
CA MET A 177 1.23 -2.18 -7.64
C MET A 177 2.11 -0.95 -7.75
N GLN A 178 2.38 -0.34 -6.62
CA GLN A 178 3.39 0.69 -6.48
C GLN A 178 4.69 0.05 -6.02
N TRP A 179 5.79 0.32 -6.72
CA TRP A 179 7.10 -0.27 -6.45
C TRP A 179 8.14 0.81 -6.20
N LEU A 180 8.91 0.65 -5.14
CA LEU A 180 9.90 1.63 -4.68
C LEU A 180 11.24 0.95 -4.50
N ARG A 181 12.33 1.61 -4.94
CA ARG A 181 13.68 1.13 -4.68
C ARG A 181 14.60 2.30 -4.34
N GLY A 182 15.17 2.27 -3.14
CA GLY A 182 16.27 3.15 -2.77
C GLY A 182 17.60 2.48 -3.04
N SER A 183 18.46 3.09 -3.84
CA SER A 183 19.83 2.58 -4.10
C SER A 183 20.86 3.55 -3.58
N PRO A 184 21.99 3.08 -3.02
CA PRO A 184 23.07 3.97 -2.59
C PRO A 184 23.56 4.80 -3.77
N HIS A 185 23.79 6.09 -3.52
CA HIS A 185 24.48 6.92 -4.51
C HIS A 185 25.94 6.45 -4.65
N PRO A 186 26.52 6.41 -5.87
CA PRO A 186 27.83 5.81 -6.11
C PRO A 186 28.98 6.42 -5.32
N THR A 187 28.90 7.70 -4.96
CA THR A 187 30.01 8.45 -4.36
C THR A 187 29.63 9.24 -3.11
N ASP A 188 28.33 9.40 -2.82
CA ASP A 188 27.86 10.24 -1.70
C ASP A 188 26.86 9.47 -0.82
N PRO A 189 27.23 9.08 0.40
CA PRO A 189 26.36 8.32 1.30
C PRO A 189 25.17 9.13 1.84
N THR A 190 25.15 10.45 1.66
CA THR A 190 24.03 11.32 2.04
C THR A 190 22.96 11.42 0.97
N LYS A 191 23.21 10.80 -0.20
CA LYS A 191 22.31 10.79 -1.35
C LYS A 191 21.86 9.38 -1.69
N CYS A 192 20.81 9.29 -2.50
CA CYS A 192 20.36 8.03 -3.08
C CYS A 192 19.89 8.21 -4.52
N ILE A 193 19.87 7.09 -5.25
CA ILE A 193 19.10 6.96 -6.48
C ILE A 193 17.78 6.28 -6.10
N PHE A 194 16.68 6.99 -6.32
CA PHE A 194 15.35 6.52 -5.97
C PHE A 194 14.54 6.23 -7.24
N ASP A 195 14.08 4.97 -7.35
CA ASP A 195 13.18 4.53 -8.41
C ASP A 195 11.77 4.36 -7.86
N TYR A 196 10.83 4.90 -8.61
CA TYR A 196 9.39 4.71 -8.42
C TYR A 196 8.79 4.10 -9.68
N TRP A 197 8.08 2.99 -9.54
CA TRP A 197 7.33 2.37 -10.62
C TRP A 197 5.88 2.17 -10.23
N TYR A 198 4.99 2.28 -11.20
CA TYR A 198 3.60 1.88 -11.04
C TYR A 198 3.22 0.87 -12.13
N LEU A 199 2.58 -0.21 -11.71
CA LEU A 199 2.12 -1.31 -12.55
C LEU A 199 0.60 -1.42 -12.41
N THR A 200 -0.10 -1.63 -13.52
CA THR A 200 -1.55 -1.87 -13.60
C THR A 200 -1.86 -2.97 -14.58
#